data_9df8689d108b86cfedcad6309b542f90
#
_entry.id   9df8689d108b86cfedcad6309b542f90
#
_cell.length_a   1.000
_cell.length_b   1.000
_cell.length_c   1.000
_cell.angle_alpha   90.00
_cell.angle_beta   90.00
_cell.angle_gamma   90.00
#
_symmetry.space_group_name_H-M   'P 1'
#
loop_
_entity.id
_entity.type
_entity.pdbx_description
1 polymer ?
#
loop_
_entity_poly.entity_id
_entity_poly.type
_entity_poly.pdbx_seq_one_letter_code
_entity_poly.pdbx_strand_id
1 'polypeptide(L)'
;MTGDTREQAVLAEALADFLRRVRHGVEEGLDPLAAAQTAAGGLPSRLRNAVEAAAARLRGEYHEDEWGFDEQFAEAVYPVFEFLYDVWWRVDTDGIRNVPAHGRALLVANHAGSLFAFDAAMMTMAIMKEHPLPRWPRFMVLDWAFVLPFLSSFMRRCGGVPASPHNATRLLFEDELVTVFPEGVKGTGKPFSERYRVQRFGRSGFVEIALRTGAPIVPVAVVGSEEIYPKLGDSPTLARAIGAPYVPITPTFPWLGPLGLVPLPARWRIEFCEPIEVAGHDPDGAEDRRVVLDLSEQVRETIQEKLYENLVKRRSAFL
;
A
#
# COMPACT_ATOMS: atom_id res chain seq x y z
N MET A 1 -25.75 -14.75 -5.30
CA MET A 1 -25.10 -14.70 -6.63
C MET A 1 -25.78 -13.77 -7.65
N THR A 2 -26.62 -12.81 -7.27
CA THR A 2 -27.43 -11.99 -8.20
C THR A 2 -27.14 -10.48 -8.14
N GLY A 3 -26.32 -9.99 -7.23
CA GLY A 3 -25.96 -8.57 -7.13
C GLY A 3 -24.77 -8.20 -8.03
N ASP A 4 -23.72 -8.99 -7.98
CA ASP A 4 -22.44 -8.75 -8.65
C ASP A 4 -22.53 -8.75 -10.19
N THR A 5 -23.29 -9.68 -10.78
CA THR A 5 -23.52 -9.74 -12.23
C THR A 5 -24.30 -8.55 -12.79
N ARG A 6 -25.16 -7.94 -12.00
CA ARG A 6 -25.95 -6.78 -12.42
C ARG A 6 -25.11 -5.50 -12.38
N GLU A 7 -24.25 -5.36 -11.41
CA GLU A 7 -23.32 -4.22 -11.26
C GLU A 7 -22.24 -4.24 -12.35
N GLN A 8 -21.72 -5.41 -12.67
CA GLN A 8 -20.78 -5.61 -13.80
C GLN A 8 -21.42 -5.30 -15.15
N ALA A 9 -22.68 -5.67 -15.36
CA ALA A 9 -23.39 -5.36 -16.59
C ALA A 9 -23.63 -3.86 -16.75
N VAL A 10 -24.01 -3.16 -15.68
CA VAL A 10 -24.19 -1.70 -15.66
C VAL A 10 -22.87 -0.97 -15.95
N LEU A 11 -21.77 -1.45 -15.38
CA LEU A 11 -20.45 -0.88 -15.62
C LEU A 11 -19.99 -1.09 -17.06
N ALA A 12 -20.21 -2.28 -17.63
CA ALA A 12 -19.89 -2.58 -19.01
C ALA A 12 -20.69 -1.72 -20.00
N GLU A 13 -21.98 -1.49 -19.70
CA GLU A 13 -22.84 -0.62 -20.51
C GLU A 13 -22.39 0.84 -20.44
N ALA A 14 -22.05 1.34 -19.25
CA ALA A 14 -21.53 2.69 -19.06
C ALA A 14 -20.20 2.93 -19.80
N LEU A 15 -19.30 1.96 -19.79
CA LEU A 15 -18.03 2.01 -20.52
C LEU A 15 -18.27 1.96 -22.04
N ALA A 16 -19.17 1.12 -22.52
CA ALA A 16 -19.51 1.06 -23.94
C ALA A 16 -20.14 2.37 -24.45
N ASP A 17 -21.00 2.99 -23.64
CA ASP A 17 -21.58 4.29 -23.95
C ASP A 17 -20.54 5.41 -23.95
N PHE A 18 -19.64 5.41 -22.97
CA PHE A 18 -18.51 6.32 -22.91
C PHE A 18 -17.65 6.25 -24.19
N LEU A 19 -17.24 5.06 -24.61
CA LEU A 19 -16.44 4.87 -25.82
C LEU A 19 -17.16 5.34 -27.08
N ARG A 20 -18.48 5.12 -27.19
CA ARG A 20 -19.29 5.62 -28.30
C ARG A 20 -19.30 7.15 -28.36
N ARG A 21 -19.49 7.80 -27.20
CA ARG A 21 -19.49 9.28 -27.09
C ARG A 21 -18.12 9.89 -27.40
N VAL A 22 -17.04 9.28 -26.92
CA VAL A 22 -15.67 9.70 -27.25
C VAL A 22 -15.46 9.65 -28.76
N ARG A 23 -15.79 8.51 -29.36
CA ARG A 23 -15.67 8.34 -30.81
C ARG A 23 -16.47 9.38 -31.59
N HIS A 24 -17.72 9.60 -31.22
CA HIS A 24 -18.59 10.59 -31.83
C HIS A 24 -18.03 12.02 -31.71
N GLY A 25 -17.55 12.41 -30.52
CA GLY A 25 -16.92 13.72 -30.34
C GLY A 25 -15.67 13.92 -31.20
N VAL A 26 -14.85 12.88 -31.38
CA VAL A 26 -13.69 12.93 -32.28
C VAL A 26 -14.11 13.03 -33.72
N GLU A 27 -15.16 12.32 -34.18
CA GLU A 27 -15.74 12.41 -35.51
C GLU A 27 -16.33 13.80 -35.80
N GLU A 28 -16.82 14.52 -34.75
CA GLU A 28 -17.28 15.90 -34.85
C GLU A 28 -16.15 16.94 -34.77
N GLY A 29 -14.90 16.51 -34.70
CA GLY A 29 -13.73 17.38 -34.72
C GLY A 29 -13.22 17.86 -33.34
N LEU A 30 -13.72 17.29 -32.24
CA LEU A 30 -13.14 17.55 -30.97
C LEU A 30 -11.77 16.86 -30.87
N ASP A 31 -10.83 17.50 -30.15
CA ASP A 31 -9.60 16.84 -29.71
C ASP A 31 -9.96 15.61 -28.85
N PRO A 32 -9.24 14.48 -29.00
CA PRO A 32 -9.57 13.23 -28.29
C PRO A 32 -9.70 13.38 -26.77
N LEU A 33 -8.94 14.28 -26.18
CA LEU A 33 -8.97 14.55 -24.75
C LEU A 33 -10.25 15.30 -24.34
N ALA A 34 -10.63 16.33 -25.11
CA ALA A 34 -11.87 17.06 -24.92
C ALA A 34 -13.10 16.16 -25.13
N ALA A 35 -13.06 15.29 -26.11
CA ALA A 35 -14.10 14.28 -26.35
C ALA A 35 -14.24 13.31 -25.17
N ALA A 36 -13.11 12.82 -24.62
CA ALA A 36 -13.12 11.95 -23.45
C ALA A 36 -13.69 12.66 -22.20
N GLN A 37 -13.30 13.90 -21.95
CA GLN A 37 -13.83 14.68 -20.83
C GLN A 37 -15.35 14.92 -20.94
N THR A 38 -15.80 15.29 -22.12
CA THR A 38 -17.25 15.51 -22.38
C THR A 38 -18.04 14.21 -22.20
N ALA A 39 -17.50 13.09 -22.68
CA ALA A 39 -18.12 11.78 -22.55
C ALA A 39 -18.15 11.25 -21.10
N ALA A 40 -17.21 11.67 -20.28
CA ALA A 40 -17.06 11.19 -18.89
C ALA A 40 -18.26 11.50 -17.99
N GLY A 41 -19.08 12.51 -18.33
CA GLY A 41 -20.28 12.84 -17.57
C GLY A 41 -21.30 11.70 -17.41
N GLY A 42 -21.25 10.68 -18.29
CA GLY A 42 -22.09 9.49 -18.22
C GLY A 42 -21.51 8.34 -17.40
N LEU A 43 -20.28 8.46 -16.90
CA LEU A 43 -19.59 7.44 -16.13
C LEU A 43 -19.95 7.54 -14.64
N PRO A 44 -19.90 6.42 -13.90
CA PRO A 44 -19.86 6.44 -12.45
C PRO A 44 -18.79 7.39 -11.92
N SER A 45 -19.03 8.03 -10.78
CA SER A 45 -18.18 9.11 -10.24
C SER A 45 -16.69 8.76 -10.20
N ARG A 46 -16.35 7.55 -9.75
CA ARG A 46 -14.95 7.08 -9.67
C ARG A 46 -14.26 7.00 -11.05
N LEU A 47 -14.95 6.49 -12.07
CA LEU A 47 -14.40 6.42 -13.43
C LEU A 47 -14.34 7.81 -14.08
N ARG A 48 -15.31 8.66 -13.82
CA ARG A 48 -15.29 10.06 -14.27
C ARG A 48 -14.08 10.79 -13.68
N ASN A 49 -13.85 10.69 -12.37
CA ASN A 49 -12.68 11.29 -11.71
C ASN A 49 -11.37 10.77 -12.32
N ALA A 50 -11.30 9.48 -12.66
CA ALA A 50 -10.12 8.90 -13.32
C ALA A 50 -9.87 9.51 -14.71
N VAL A 51 -10.92 9.72 -15.51
CA VAL A 51 -10.80 10.37 -16.83
C VAL A 51 -10.40 11.83 -16.70
N GLU A 52 -11.01 12.56 -15.76
CA GLU A 52 -10.70 13.96 -15.49
C GLU A 52 -9.25 14.13 -14.99
N ALA A 53 -8.79 13.28 -14.08
CA ALA A 53 -7.42 13.27 -13.61
C ALA A 53 -6.41 12.95 -14.72
N ALA A 54 -6.71 11.99 -15.61
CA ALA A 54 -5.89 11.70 -16.76
C ALA A 54 -5.81 12.88 -17.75
N ALA A 55 -6.95 13.54 -17.98
CA ALA A 55 -7.05 14.70 -18.83
C ALA A 55 -6.28 15.91 -18.27
N ALA A 56 -6.41 16.21 -16.98
CA ALA A 56 -5.67 17.26 -16.30
C ALA A 56 -4.15 17.08 -16.46
N ARG A 57 -3.69 15.83 -16.33
CA ARG A 57 -2.26 15.51 -16.52
C ARG A 57 -1.75 15.73 -17.93
N LEU A 58 -2.52 15.34 -18.91
CA LEU A 58 -2.13 15.57 -20.33
C LEU A 58 -2.04 17.07 -20.64
N ARG A 59 -2.71 17.92 -19.85
CA ARG A 59 -2.58 19.38 -19.92
C ARG A 59 -1.46 19.96 -19.05
N GLY A 60 -0.75 19.13 -18.26
CA GLY A 60 0.28 19.59 -17.34
C GLY A 60 -0.26 20.22 -16.04
N GLU A 61 -1.53 20.00 -15.73
CA GLU A 61 -2.15 20.42 -14.47
C GLU A 61 -1.86 19.36 -13.40
N TYR A 62 -0.93 19.66 -12.48
CA TYR A 62 -0.55 18.78 -11.37
C TYR A 62 -1.01 19.41 -10.05
N HIS A 63 -1.69 18.61 -9.23
CA HIS A 63 -2.09 18.97 -7.87
C HIS A 63 -1.33 18.09 -6.87
N GLU A 64 0.00 18.21 -6.88
CA GLU A 64 0.86 17.47 -5.96
C GLU A 64 1.12 18.33 -4.71
N ASP A 65 1.06 17.70 -3.54
CA ASP A 65 1.53 18.33 -2.31
C ASP A 65 3.08 18.41 -2.30
N GLU A 66 3.65 18.97 -1.24
CA GLU A 66 5.11 19.10 -1.11
C GLU A 66 5.86 17.76 -1.08
N TRP A 67 5.17 16.65 -0.81
CA TRP A 67 5.71 15.29 -0.82
C TRP A 67 5.53 14.59 -2.17
N GLY A 68 4.80 15.20 -3.09
CA GLY A 68 4.48 14.66 -4.41
C GLY A 68 3.25 13.75 -4.42
N PHE A 69 2.43 13.78 -3.36
CA PHE A 69 1.15 13.08 -3.34
C PHE A 69 0.11 13.84 -4.17
N ASP A 70 -0.59 13.09 -5.00
CA ASP A 70 -1.63 13.59 -5.90
C ASP A 70 -2.90 12.79 -5.64
N GLU A 71 -3.82 13.38 -4.88
CA GLU A 71 -5.07 12.72 -4.47
C GLU A 71 -5.89 12.29 -5.69
N GLN A 72 -5.98 13.13 -6.73
CA GLN A 72 -6.71 12.80 -7.95
C GLN A 72 -6.09 11.59 -8.66
N PHE A 73 -4.75 11.45 -8.60
CA PHE A 73 -4.10 10.26 -9.13
C PHE A 73 -4.39 9.03 -8.28
N ALA A 74 -4.27 9.16 -6.97
CA ALA A 74 -4.57 8.08 -6.05
C ALA A 74 -6.01 7.57 -6.25
N GLU A 75 -6.99 8.49 -6.39
CA GLU A 75 -8.37 8.15 -6.75
C GLU A 75 -8.49 7.50 -8.13
N ALA A 76 -7.72 7.95 -9.12
CA ALA A 76 -7.76 7.38 -10.46
C ALA A 76 -7.27 5.92 -10.52
N VAL A 77 -6.30 5.55 -9.68
CA VAL A 77 -5.80 4.16 -9.60
C VAL A 77 -6.56 3.31 -8.59
N TYR A 78 -7.37 3.93 -7.74
CA TYR A 78 -8.17 3.25 -6.71
C TYR A 78 -8.96 2.04 -7.23
N PRO A 79 -9.68 2.08 -8.38
CA PRO A 79 -10.45 0.94 -8.86
C PRO A 79 -9.62 -0.31 -9.14
N VAL A 80 -8.36 -0.15 -9.53
CA VAL A 80 -7.44 -1.27 -9.73
C VAL A 80 -7.11 -1.94 -8.40
N PHE A 81 -6.78 -1.13 -7.39
CA PHE A 81 -6.48 -1.64 -6.06
C PHE A 81 -7.72 -2.19 -5.35
N GLU A 82 -8.89 -1.59 -5.59
CA GLU A 82 -10.17 -2.11 -5.10
C GLU A 82 -10.47 -3.50 -5.67
N PHE A 83 -10.24 -3.73 -6.97
CA PHE A 83 -10.34 -5.07 -7.57
C PHE A 83 -9.37 -6.07 -6.92
N LEU A 84 -8.12 -5.66 -6.66
CA LEU A 84 -7.15 -6.50 -5.96
C LEU A 84 -7.63 -6.82 -4.53
N TYR A 85 -8.17 -5.83 -3.84
CA TYR A 85 -8.66 -5.95 -2.47
C TYR A 85 -9.88 -6.88 -2.37
N ASP A 86 -10.91 -6.64 -3.18
CA ASP A 86 -12.21 -7.33 -3.05
C ASP A 86 -12.24 -8.69 -3.75
N VAL A 87 -11.60 -8.78 -4.93
CA VAL A 87 -11.80 -9.92 -5.84
C VAL A 87 -10.56 -10.80 -5.86
N TRP A 88 -9.38 -10.20 -6.10
CA TRP A 88 -8.18 -10.99 -6.32
C TRP A 88 -7.62 -11.59 -5.03
N TRP A 89 -7.52 -10.77 -3.98
CA TRP A 89 -7.01 -11.18 -2.67
C TRP A 89 -8.08 -11.30 -1.60
N ARG A 90 -9.28 -10.82 -1.85
CA ARG A 90 -10.43 -10.96 -0.92
C ARG A 90 -10.01 -10.66 0.51
N VAL A 91 -9.51 -9.43 0.67
CA VAL A 91 -8.93 -8.96 1.93
C VAL A 91 -10.03 -8.87 2.99
N ASP A 92 -9.74 -9.42 4.15
CA ASP A 92 -10.58 -9.38 5.34
C ASP A 92 -9.87 -8.53 6.39
N THR A 93 -10.50 -7.45 6.85
CA THR A 93 -9.89 -6.46 7.74
C THR A 93 -10.53 -6.50 9.12
N ASP A 94 -9.68 -6.55 10.14
CA ASP A 94 -10.07 -6.44 11.55
C ASP A 94 -9.43 -5.20 12.19
N GLY A 95 -10.07 -4.66 13.24
CA GLY A 95 -9.51 -3.60 14.08
C GLY A 95 -9.35 -2.24 13.40
N ILE A 96 -10.02 -1.98 12.27
CA ILE A 96 -9.85 -0.72 11.52
C ILE A 96 -10.08 0.54 12.36
N ARG A 97 -10.91 0.47 13.40
CA ARG A 97 -11.19 1.59 14.31
C ARG A 97 -10.02 1.95 15.22
N ASN A 98 -9.00 1.10 15.32
CA ASN A 98 -7.76 1.38 16.04
C ASN A 98 -6.85 2.36 15.26
N VAL A 99 -7.16 2.63 13.99
CA VAL A 99 -6.51 3.68 13.22
C VAL A 99 -7.13 5.03 13.62
N PRO A 100 -6.36 6.00 14.12
CA PRO A 100 -6.90 7.30 14.48
C PRO A 100 -7.45 8.05 13.27
N ALA A 101 -8.66 8.56 13.38
CA ALA A 101 -9.31 9.37 12.35
C ALA A 101 -8.60 10.72 12.11
N HIS A 102 -7.96 11.25 13.13
CA HIS A 102 -7.28 12.55 13.13
C HIS A 102 -5.98 12.48 13.94
N GLY A 103 -5.11 13.46 13.67
CA GLY A 103 -3.82 13.55 14.33
C GLY A 103 -2.81 12.50 13.86
N ARG A 104 -1.62 12.57 14.41
CA ARG A 104 -0.50 11.70 14.06
C ARG A 104 -0.69 10.28 14.54
N ALA A 105 -0.27 9.32 13.74
CA ALA A 105 -0.12 7.94 14.16
C ALA A 105 0.90 7.22 13.28
N LEU A 106 1.58 6.24 13.86
CA LEU A 106 2.56 5.43 13.19
C LEU A 106 2.06 4.00 13.05
N LEU A 107 1.68 3.60 11.84
CA LEU A 107 1.33 2.23 11.51
C LEU A 107 2.62 1.43 11.30
N VAL A 108 2.79 0.37 12.06
CA VAL A 108 3.98 -0.49 12.00
C VAL A 108 3.56 -1.89 11.61
N ALA A 109 3.98 -2.34 10.41
CA ALA A 109 3.55 -3.62 9.87
C ALA A 109 4.73 -4.57 9.57
N ASN A 110 4.44 -5.88 9.54
CA ASN A 110 5.32 -6.84 8.91
C ASN A 110 5.41 -6.58 7.41
N HIS A 111 6.56 -6.89 6.80
CA HIS A 111 6.81 -6.61 5.39
C HIS A 111 6.99 -7.90 4.59
N ALA A 112 6.24 -8.00 3.51
CA ALA A 112 6.27 -9.15 2.64
C ALA A 112 5.96 -8.75 1.19
N GLY A 113 5.76 -9.73 0.29
CA GLY A 113 5.38 -9.45 -1.09
C GLY A 113 6.54 -9.35 -2.06
N SER A 114 7.76 -9.66 -1.59
CA SER A 114 8.94 -10.00 -2.41
C SER A 114 9.32 -9.00 -3.51
N LEU A 115 8.48 -8.78 -4.53
CA LEU A 115 8.82 -7.94 -5.69
C LEU A 115 8.16 -6.57 -5.61
N PHE A 116 6.89 -6.53 -5.23
CA PHE A 116 6.12 -5.30 -5.08
C PHE A 116 5.46 -5.27 -3.69
N ALA A 117 5.62 -4.17 -2.98
CA ALA A 117 5.08 -3.95 -1.64
C ALA A 117 3.57 -3.67 -1.66
N PHE A 118 2.77 -4.66 -2.07
CA PHE A 118 1.32 -4.54 -2.08
C PHE A 118 0.71 -4.42 -0.68
N ASP A 119 1.43 -4.78 0.37
CA ASP A 119 1.03 -4.61 1.78
C ASP A 119 0.66 -3.16 2.07
N ALA A 120 1.50 -2.19 1.72
CA ALA A 120 1.17 -0.77 1.90
C ALA A 120 -0.11 -0.39 1.13
N ALA A 121 -0.24 -0.85 -0.12
CA ALA A 121 -1.41 -0.56 -0.93
C ALA A 121 -2.69 -1.17 -0.34
N MET A 122 -2.65 -2.42 0.14
CA MET A 122 -3.81 -3.08 0.74
C MET A 122 -4.17 -2.51 2.11
N MET A 123 -3.19 -2.07 2.91
CA MET A 123 -3.45 -1.32 4.14
C MET A 123 -4.11 0.03 3.84
N THR A 124 -3.64 0.75 2.82
CA THR A 124 -4.28 1.98 2.34
C THR A 124 -5.72 1.72 1.90
N MET A 125 -5.96 0.66 1.12
CA MET A 125 -7.30 0.27 0.69
C MET A 125 -8.22 -0.05 1.87
N ALA A 126 -7.73 -0.79 2.88
CA ALA A 126 -8.48 -1.08 4.09
C ALA A 126 -8.94 0.21 4.80
N ILE A 127 -8.02 1.18 4.96
CA ILE A 127 -8.32 2.47 5.60
C ILE A 127 -9.31 3.27 4.76
N MET A 128 -9.07 3.41 3.47
CA MET A 128 -9.91 4.22 2.58
C MET A 128 -11.32 3.65 2.39
N LYS A 129 -11.46 2.33 2.52
CA LYS A 129 -12.72 1.63 2.24
C LYS A 129 -13.55 1.35 3.49
N GLU A 130 -12.90 0.97 4.58
CA GLU A 130 -13.59 0.43 5.75
C GLU A 130 -13.56 1.36 6.98
N HIS A 131 -12.64 2.36 7.00
CA HIS A 131 -12.62 3.29 8.11
C HIS A 131 -13.77 4.29 8.01
N PRO A 132 -14.51 4.58 9.11
CA PRO A 132 -15.65 5.51 9.10
C PRO A 132 -15.29 6.95 8.67
N LEU A 133 -14.06 7.36 8.96
CA LEU A 133 -13.47 8.65 8.57
C LEU A 133 -12.13 8.36 7.87
N PRO A 134 -12.15 8.01 6.58
CA PRO A 134 -10.95 7.60 5.87
C PRO A 134 -9.99 8.76 5.66
N ARG A 135 -8.68 8.43 5.67
CA ARG A 135 -7.59 9.36 5.36
C ARG A 135 -6.47 8.62 4.65
N TRP A 136 -5.81 9.28 3.71
CA TRP A 136 -4.71 8.72 2.97
C TRP A 136 -3.47 8.55 3.87
N PRO A 137 -2.93 7.34 4.06
CA PRO A 137 -1.67 7.17 4.78
C PRO A 137 -0.47 7.51 3.89
N ARG A 138 0.61 7.98 4.51
CA ARG A 138 1.92 8.12 3.88
C ARG A 138 2.75 6.88 4.18
N PHE A 139 3.32 6.25 3.19
CA PHE A 139 4.12 5.04 3.42
C PHE A 139 5.59 5.29 3.07
N MET A 140 6.46 4.81 3.98
CA MET A 140 7.89 4.99 3.84
C MET A 140 8.47 3.97 2.85
N VAL A 141 9.16 4.45 1.83
CA VAL A 141 9.69 3.67 0.71
C VAL A 141 11.21 3.74 0.67
N LEU A 142 11.85 2.61 0.46
CA LEU A 142 13.30 2.55 0.32
C LEU A 142 13.80 3.31 -0.91
N ASP A 143 14.93 4.00 -0.77
CA ASP A 143 15.50 4.89 -1.79
C ASP A 143 15.68 4.25 -3.16
N TRP A 144 16.04 2.97 -3.21
CA TRP A 144 16.25 2.27 -4.49
C TRP A 144 14.99 2.23 -5.36
N ALA A 145 13.81 2.18 -4.76
CA ALA A 145 12.54 2.17 -5.52
C ALA A 145 12.30 3.51 -6.23
N PHE A 146 12.86 4.60 -5.70
CA PHE A 146 12.78 5.92 -6.34
C PHE A 146 13.77 6.10 -7.50
N VAL A 147 14.72 5.20 -7.69
CA VAL A 147 15.63 5.24 -8.84
C VAL A 147 14.97 4.66 -10.09
N LEU A 148 13.95 3.82 -9.91
CA LEU A 148 13.25 3.21 -11.05
C LEU A 148 12.31 4.24 -11.71
N PRO A 149 12.49 4.53 -13.02
CA PRO A 149 11.60 5.42 -13.75
C PRO A 149 10.15 4.88 -13.72
N PHE A 150 9.16 5.75 -13.79
CA PHE A 150 7.74 5.45 -13.68
C PHE A 150 7.31 4.99 -12.27
N LEU A 151 8.01 4.02 -11.64
CA LEU A 151 7.69 3.53 -10.30
C LEU A 151 7.85 4.65 -9.25
N SER A 152 8.92 5.44 -9.35
CA SER A 152 9.17 6.60 -8.48
C SER A 152 7.99 7.58 -8.50
N SER A 153 7.58 8.01 -9.70
CA SER A 153 6.46 8.95 -9.86
C SER A 153 5.14 8.34 -9.37
N PHE A 154 4.89 7.07 -9.69
CA PHE A 154 3.70 6.34 -9.25
C PHE A 154 3.63 6.26 -7.72
N MET A 155 4.71 5.84 -7.07
CA MET A 155 4.74 5.69 -5.61
C MET A 155 4.56 7.03 -4.88
N ARG A 156 5.23 8.10 -5.34
CA ARG A 156 5.06 9.45 -4.74
C ARG A 156 3.62 9.91 -4.82
N ARG A 157 3.01 9.80 -5.99
CA ARG A 157 1.62 10.22 -6.21
C ARG A 157 0.60 9.40 -5.43
N CYS A 158 0.96 8.18 -5.03
CA CYS A 158 0.14 7.35 -4.15
C CYS A 158 0.46 7.53 -2.66
N GLY A 159 1.29 8.52 -2.27
CA GLY A 159 1.63 8.81 -0.88
C GLY A 159 2.93 8.17 -0.39
N GLY A 160 3.75 7.63 -1.30
CA GLY A 160 5.07 7.10 -0.97
C GLY A 160 6.10 8.21 -0.72
N VAL A 161 6.79 8.15 0.41
CA VAL A 161 7.82 9.11 0.82
C VAL A 161 9.14 8.37 1.05
N PRO A 162 10.30 8.94 0.65
CA PRO A 162 11.60 8.32 0.90
C PRO A 162 11.81 8.03 2.39
N ALA A 163 12.20 6.78 2.70
CA ALA A 163 12.34 6.29 4.06
C ALA A 163 13.55 6.93 4.75
N SER A 164 13.29 7.95 5.56
CA SER A 164 14.27 8.54 6.45
C SER A 164 13.63 8.92 7.79
N PRO A 165 14.41 8.92 8.91
CA PRO A 165 13.90 9.38 10.18
C PRO A 165 13.38 10.82 10.12
N HIS A 166 14.06 11.69 9.36
CA HIS A 166 13.68 13.09 9.18
C HIS A 166 12.30 13.22 8.54
N ASN A 167 12.06 12.51 7.41
CA ASN A 167 10.79 12.58 6.70
C ASN A 167 9.63 12.02 7.54
N ALA A 168 9.84 10.87 8.20
CA ALA A 168 8.82 10.29 9.08
C ALA A 168 8.48 11.21 10.26
N THR A 169 9.48 11.81 10.90
CA THR A 169 9.28 12.77 12.00
C THR A 169 8.52 14.00 11.53
N ARG A 170 8.86 14.55 10.37
CA ARG A 170 8.20 15.72 9.80
C ARG A 170 6.73 15.42 9.48
N LEU A 171 6.43 14.31 8.80
CA LEU A 171 5.06 13.88 8.50
C LEU A 171 4.21 13.73 9.76
N LEU A 172 4.78 13.13 10.82
CA LEU A 172 4.07 12.98 12.08
C LEU A 172 3.82 14.34 12.76
N PHE A 173 4.74 15.30 12.68
CA PHE A 173 4.48 16.67 13.17
C PHE A 173 3.43 17.43 12.33
N GLU A 174 3.22 17.04 11.09
CA GLU A 174 2.15 17.52 10.20
C GLU A 174 0.82 16.77 10.44
N ASP A 175 0.74 15.96 11.53
CA ASP A 175 -0.42 15.14 11.92
C ASP A 175 -0.83 14.10 10.86
N GLU A 176 0.14 13.63 10.05
CA GLU A 176 -0.07 12.59 9.06
C GLU A 176 -0.13 11.17 9.68
N LEU A 177 -0.80 10.28 8.98
CA LEU A 177 -0.81 8.85 9.25
C LEU A 177 0.36 8.22 8.48
N VAL A 178 1.37 7.75 9.20
CA VAL A 178 2.61 7.24 8.58
C VAL A 178 2.70 5.73 8.71
N THR A 179 2.97 5.04 7.60
CA THR A 179 3.18 3.58 7.58
C THR A 179 4.65 3.26 7.41
N VAL A 180 5.18 2.40 8.28
CA VAL A 180 6.55 1.91 8.23
C VAL A 180 6.62 0.39 8.30
N PHE A 181 7.65 -0.16 7.67
CA PHE A 181 7.95 -1.58 7.67
C PHE A 181 9.37 -1.81 8.22
N PRO A 182 9.54 -2.01 9.55
CA PRO A 182 10.86 -2.04 10.18
C PRO A 182 11.74 -3.23 9.78
N GLU A 183 11.16 -4.28 9.22
CA GLU A 183 11.92 -5.39 8.61
C GLU A 183 12.69 -4.96 7.36
N GLY A 184 12.17 -3.96 6.62
CA GLY A 184 12.76 -3.48 5.37
C GLY A 184 13.00 -4.60 4.37
N VAL A 185 14.14 -4.54 3.67
CA VAL A 185 14.54 -5.56 2.66
C VAL A 185 14.58 -6.98 3.22
N LYS A 186 14.85 -7.15 4.54
CA LYS A 186 14.89 -8.48 5.15
C LYS A 186 13.50 -9.12 5.19
N GLY A 187 12.47 -8.33 5.40
CA GLY A 187 11.08 -8.79 5.39
C GLY A 187 10.66 -9.24 3.99
N THR A 188 10.75 -8.35 2.99
CA THR A 188 10.38 -8.67 1.60
C THR A 188 11.28 -9.73 0.98
N GLY A 189 12.55 -9.76 1.38
CA GLY A 189 13.55 -10.68 0.86
C GLY A 189 13.60 -12.06 1.51
N LYS A 190 12.78 -12.37 2.52
CA LYS A 190 12.80 -13.68 3.18
C LYS A 190 12.31 -14.82 2.27
N PRO A 191 12.84 -16.04 2.39
CA PRO A 191 12.38 -17.18 1.62
C PRO A 191 10.98 -17.62 2.06
N PHE A 192 10.22 -18.26 1.19
CA PHE A 192 8.85 -18.73 1.48
C PHE A 192 8.78 -19.71 2.65
N SER A 193 9.87 -20.44 2.93
CA SER A 193 9.98 -21.33 4.10
C SER A 193 9.93 -20.57 5.44
N GLU A 194 10.27 -19.29 5.44
CA GLU A 194 10.25 -18.41 6.62
C GLU A 194 9.04 -17.48 6.65
N ARG A 195 8.04 -17.73 5.80
CA ARG A 195 6.84 -16.92 5.79
C ARG A 195 6.18 -16.85 7.16
N TYR A 196 5.54 -15.71 7.46
CA TYR A 196 4.85 -15.44 8.73
C TYR A 196 5.75 -15.37 9.95
N ARG A 197 7.07 -15.33 9.76
CA ARG A 197 8.04 -15.04 10.80
C ARG A 197 8.50 -13.59 10.63
N VAL A 198 8.14 -12.75 11.59
CA VAL A 198 8.59 -11.36 11.62
C VAL A 198 10.10 -11.34 11.83
N GLN A 199 10.82 -10.76 10.89
CA GLN A 199 12.26 -10.61 10.99
C GLN A 199 12.60 -9.57 12.06
N ARG A 200 13.80 -9.67 12.62
CA ARG A 200 14.24 -8.71 13.64
C ARG A 200 14.18 -7.30 13.08
N PHE A 201 13.49 -6.41 13.78
CA PHE A 201 13.48 -4.99 13.48
C PHE A 201 14.89 -4.41 13.60
N GLY A 202 15.32 -3.68 12.59
CA GLY A 202 16.71 -3.28 12.47
C GLY A 202 17.16 -2.35 13.59
N ARG A 203 17.03 -1.02 13.40
CA ARG A 203 17.56 -0.03 14.35
C ARG A 203 16.56 0.50 15.36
N SER A 204 15.34 -0.04 15.39
CA SER A 204 14.22 0.45 16.23
C SER A 204 13.93 1.96 16.10
N GLY A 205 14.43 2.60 15.05
CA GLY A 205 14.31 4.05 14.83
C GLY A 205 12.86 4.53 14.73
N PHE A 206 11.92 3.65 14.38
CA PHE A 206 10.50 3.97 14.37
C PHE A 206 9.98 4.27 15.80
N VAL A 207 10.52 3.60 16.82
CA VAL A 207 10.18 3.86 18.22
C VAL A 207 10.72 5.21 18.67
N GLU A 208 11.98 5.53 18.30
CA GLU A 208 12.57 6.83 18.62
C GLU A 208 11.74 7.97 18.00
N ILE A 209 11.27 7.78 16.76
CA ILE A 209 10.40 8.73 16.07
C ILE A 209 9.06 8.86 16.80
N ALA A 210 8.42 7.75 17.16
CA ALA A 210 7.16 7.75 17.88
C ALA A 210 7.26 8.47 19.24
N LEU A 211 8.31 8.18 20.02
CA LEU A 211 8.58 8.84 21.31
C LEU A 211 8.79 10.36 21.15
N ARG A 212 9.61 10.77 20.19
CA ARG A 212 9.89 12.20 19.93
C ARG A 212 8.68 12.98 19.44
N THR A 213 7.79 12.34 18.71
CA THR A 213 6.60 13.00 18.13
C THR A 213 5.36 12.82 19.00
N GLY A 214 5.39 11.93 19.99
CA GLY A 214 4.22 11.54 20.76
C GLY A 214 3.17 10.77 19.95
N ALA A 215 3.55 10.23 18.80
CA ALA A 215 2.63 9.50 17.92
C ALA A 215 2.35 8.10 18.47
N PRO A 216 1.08 7.69 18.66
CA PRO A 216 0.76 6.32 19.03
C PRO A 216 1.25 5.36 17.94
N ILE A 217 1.73 4.19 18.36
CA ILE A 217 2.13 3.11 17.45
C ILE A 217 0.96 2.16 17.30
N VAL A 218 0.49 1.96 16.09
CA VAL A 218 -0.53 0.96 15.75
C VAL A 218 0.16 -0.22 15.06
N PRO A 219 0.37 -1.35 15.75
CA PRO A 219 0.91 -2.55 15.11
C PRO A 219 -0.10 -3.09 14.10
N VAL A 220 0.37 -3.56 12.95
CA VAL A 220 -0.51 -4.11 11.90
C VAL A 220 0.03 -5.46 11.45
N ALA A 221 -0.81 -6.48 11.53
CA ALA A 221 -0.48 -7.82 11.06
C ALA A 221 -1.08 -8.07 9.67
N VAL A 222 -0.24 -8.34 8.68
CA VAL A 222 -0.64 -8.60 7.29
C VAL A 222 -0.35 -10.06 6.94
N VAL A 223 -1.39 -10.85 6.70
CA VAL A 223 -1.33 -12.25 6.28
C VAL A 223 -1.75 -12.35 4.81
N GLY A 224 -1.07 -13.15 4.02
CA GLY A 224 -1.37 -13.39 2.60
C GLY A 224 -0.39 -12.76 1.63
N SER A 225 0.27 -11.66 2.00
CA SER A 225 1.22 -10.97 1.14
C SER A 225 2.45 -11.82 0.73
N GLU A 226 2.85 -12.77 1.55
CA GLU A 226 3.98 -13.66 1.26
C GLU A 226 3.64 -14.74 0.22
N GLU A 227 2.36 -14.97 -0.03
CA GLU A 227 1.87 -16.02 -0.94
C GLU A 227 1.67 -15.52 -2.36
N ILE A 228 1.66 -14.20 -2.58
CA ILE A 228 1.49 -13.64 -3.92
C ILE A 228 2.72 -13.82 -4.81
N TYR A 229 3.91 -13.92 -4.19
CA TYR A 229 5.19 -14.21 -4.84
C TYR A 229 6.02 -15.17 -3.96
N PRO A 230 5.69 -16.48 -3.92
CA PRO A 230 6.44 -17.43 -3.10
C PRO A 230 7.91 -17.47 -3.51
N LYS A 231 8.77 -16.86 -2.71
CA LYS A 231 10.19 -16.74 -3.02
C LYS A 231 10.92 -18.06 -2.75
N LEU A 232 11.42 -18.68 -3.80
CA LEU A 232 12.19 -19.92 -3.74
C LEU A 232 13.70 -19.67 -3.66
N GLY A 233 14.14 -18.53 -4.18
CA GLY A 233 15.55 -18.14 -4.22
C GLY A 233 15.73 -16.72 -4.75
N ASP A 234 16.98 -16.36 -5.00
CA ASP A 234 17.39 -15.07 -5.56
C ASP A 234 18.26 -15.22 -6.80
N SER A 235 18.21 -14.22 -7.68
CA SER A 235 19.16 -14.07 -8.79
C SER A 235 20.10 -12.89 -8.52
N PRO A 236 21.30 -13.12 -7.92
CA PRO A 236 22.24 -12.05 -7.62
C PRO A 236 22.78 -11.34 -8.88
N THR A 237 22.81 -12.04 -10.00
CA THR A 237 23.28 -11.48 -11.29
C THR A 237 22.28 -10.47 -11.82
N LEU A 238 20.98 -10.81 -11.84
CA LEU A 238 19.94 -9.88 -12.25
C LEU A 238 19.82 -8.71 -11.27
N ALA A 239 19.92 -8.97 -9.96
CA ALA A 239 19.87 -7.92 -8.94
C ALA A 239 20.96 -6.87 -9.17
N ARG A 240 22.20 -7.29 -9.40
CA ARG A 240 23.32 -6.38 -9.72
C ARG A 240 23.10 -5.62 -11.03
N ALA A 241 22.56 -6.26 -12.04
CA ALA A 241 22.34 -5.65 -13.34
C ALA A 241 21.33 -4.49 -13.31
N ILE A 242 20.32 -4.56 -12.45
CA ILE A 242 19.25 -3.55 -12.32
C ILE A 242 19.40 -2.66 -11.07
N GLY A 243 20.47 -2.85 -10.27
CA GLY A 243 20.68 -2.09 -9.03
C GLY A 243 19.68 -2.38 -7.92
N ALA A 244 18.97 -3.52 -7.98
CA ALA A 244 18.00 -3.91 -6.97
C ALA A 244 18.68 -4.66 -5.80
N PRO A 245 18.13 -4.60 -4.58
CA PRO A 245 18.69 -5.32 -3.43
C PRO A 245 18.64 -6.84 -3.61
N TYR A 246 17.69 -7.36 -4.34
CA TYR A 246 17.56 -8.75 -4.77
C TYR A 246 16.58 -8.82 -5.96
N VAL A 247 16.63 -9.94 -6.70
CA VAL A 247 15.60 -10.30 -7.69
C VAL A 247 15.10 -11.70 -7.36
N PRO A 248 13.84 -11.83 -6.93
CA PRO A 248 13.30 -13.09 -6.47
C PRO A 248 13.14 -14.09 -7.62
N ILE A 249 13.37 -15.36 -7.33
CA ILE A 249 12.95 -16.48 -8.15
C ILE A 249 11.70 -17.08 -7.51
N THR A 250 10.60 -17.07 -8.25
CA THR A 250 9.30 -17.62 -7.83
C THR A 250 8.87 -18.76 -8.75
N PRO A 251 7.79 -19.46 -8.47
CA PRO A 251 7.26 -20.47 -9.39
C PRO A 251 6.89 -19.93 -10.78
N THR A 252 6.60 -18.62 -10.88
CA THR A 252 6.17 -17.95 -12.12
C THR A 252 7.27 -17.09 -12.74
N PHE A 253 8.07 -16.40 -11.92
CA PHE A 253 9.13 -15.51 -12.39
C PHE A 253 10.51 -16.11 -12.12
N PRO A 254 11.46 -16.10 -13.09
CA PRO A 254 11.39 -15.45 -14.41
C PRO A 254 10.79 -16.30 -15.54
N TRP A 255 10.33 -17.52 -15.29
CA TRP A 255 9.99 -18.52 -16.30
C TRP A 255 8.89 -18.07 -17.27
N LEU A 256 7.91 -17.31 -16.78
CA LEU A 256 6.82 -16.76 -17.61
C LEU A 256 7.11 -15.31 -18.07
N GLY A 257 8.37 -14.84 -17.95
CA GLY A 257 8.75 -13.48 -18.30
C GLY A 257 7.86 -12.45 -17.57
N PRO A 258 7.34 -11.41 -18.29
CA PRO A 258 6.49 -10.39 -17.68
C PRO A 258 5.21 -10.93 -17.01
N LEU A 259 4.65 -12.03 -17.51
CA LEU A 259 3.48 -12.67 -16.88
C LEU A 259 3.80 -13.25 -15.49
N GLY A 260 5.07 -13.57 -15.23
CA GLY A 260 5.54 -13.98 -13.91
C GLY A 260 5.49 -12.86 -12.85
N LEU A 261 5.32 -11.61 -13.27
CA LEU A 261 5.14 -10.45 -12.38
C LEU A 261 3.69 -10.26 -11.94
N VAL A 262 2.75 -11.01 -12.52
CA VAL A 262 1.36 -10.99 -12.05
C VAL A 262 1.32 -11.71 -10.70
N PRO A 263 0.84 -11.04 -9.62
CA PRO A 263 0.79 -11.63 -8.30
C PRO A 263 -0.21 -12.80 -8.28
N LEU A 264 0.12 -13.86 -7.55
CA LEU A 264 -0.79 -14.99 -7.39
C LEU A 264 -2.02 -14.58 -6.57
N PRO A 265 -3.18 -15.19 -6.81
CA PRO A 265 -4.33 -14.99 -5.95
C PRO A 265 -4.05 -15.61 -4.58
N ALA A 266 -4.39 -14.87 -3.53
CA ALA A 266 -4.28 -15.34 -2.15
C ALA A 266 -5.37 -14.66 -1.31
N ARG A 267 -5.84 -15.32 -0.26
CA ARG A 267 -6.76 -14.68 0.67
C ARG A 267 -5.96 -13.94 1.74
N TRP A 268 -6.22 -12.63 1.87
CA TRP A 268 -5.51 -11.80 2.84
C TRP A 268 -6.34 -11.54 4.09
N ARG A 269 -5.62 -11.30 5.19
CA ARG A 269 -6.17 -10.72 6.40
C ARG A 269 -5.25 -9.60 6.87
N ILE A 270 -5.84 -8.47 7.22
CA ILE A 270 -5.14 -7.32 7.79
C ILE A 270 -5.78 -7.00 9.12
N GLU A 271 -5.01 -7.03 10.22
CA GLU A 271 -5.49 -6.66 11.54
C GLU A 271 -4.71 -5.45 12.04
N PHE A 272 -5.44 -4.36 12.27
CA PHE A 272 -4.94 -3.16 12.95
C PHE A 272 -5.11 -3.39 14.45
N CYS A 273 -4.00 -3.62 15.14
CA CYS A 273 -3.99 -3.94 16.58
C CYS A 273 -4.28 -2.71 17.43
N GLU A 274 -4.52 -2.91 18.72
CA GLU A 274 -4.68 -1.81 19.68
C GLU A 274 -3.45 -0.89 19.67
N PRO A 275 -3.65 0.43 19.69
CA PRO A 275 -2.56 1.39 19.72
C PRO A 275 -1.71 1.24 20.98
N ILE A 276 -0.41 1.31 20.83
CA ILE A 276 0.56 1.42 21.93
C ILE A 276 0.81 2.91 22.12
N GLU A 277 0.29 3.44 23.22
CA GLU A 277 0.44 4.84 23.57
C GLU A 277 1.86 5.13 24.05
N VAL A 278 2.49 6.14 23.45
CA VAL A 278 3.83 6.58 23.82
C VAL A 278 3.85 7.97 24.47
N ALA A 279 2.75 8.70 24.42
CA ALA A 279 2.64 10.06 24.94
C ALA A 279 2.87 10.20 26.47
N GLY A 280 2.82 9.08 27.21
CA GLY A 280 3.14 9.04 28.63
C GLY A 280 4.62 8.85 28.95
N HIS A 281 5.45 8.60 27.94
CA HIS A 281 6.89 8.49 28.09
C HIS A 281 7.54 9.88 27.98
N ASP A 282 8.59 10.12 28.75
CA ASP A 282 9.40 11.32 28.59
C ASP A 282 9.96 11.34 27.14
N PRO A 283 9.89 12.47 26.41
CA PRO A 283 10.54 12.61 25.10
C PRO A 283 12.02 12.22 25.11
N ASP A 284 12.70 12.42 26.25
CA ASP A 284 14.07 11.95 26.48
C ASP A 284 14.18 10.41 26.55
N GLY A 285 13.06 9.71 26.70
CA GLY A 285 12.98 8.24 26.56
C GLY A 285 13.41 7.73 25.19
N ALA A 286 13.36 8.58 24.17
CA ALA A 286 13.92 8.27 22.84
C ALA A 286 15.45 8.06 22.86
N GLU A 287 16.15 8.55 23.87
CA GLU A 287 17.58 8.36 24.10
C GLU A 287 17.87 7.16 25.01
N ASP A 288 16.87 6.67 25.76
CA ASP A 288 16.99 5.46 26.55
C ASP A 288 16.85 4.21 25.66
N ARG A 289 17.99 3.63 25.36
CA ARG A 289 18.06 2.43 24.52
C ARG A 289 17.25 1.25 25.04
N ARG A 290 17.02 1.16 26.37
CA ARG A 290 16.21 0.07 26.95
C ARG A 290 14.74 0.28 26.61
N VAL A 291 14.21 1.47 26.84
CA VAL A 291 12.82 1.84 26.48
C VAL A 291 12.56 1.60 25.00
N VAL A 292 13.49 2.05 24.15
CA VAL A 292 13.38 1.87 22.69
C VAL A 292 13.38 0.40 22.29
N LEU A 293 14.23 -0.43 22.88
CA LEU A 293 14.29 -1.86 22.56
C LEU A 293 13.06 -2.60 23.10
N ASP A 294 12.62 -2.30 24.32
CA ASP A 294 11.46 -2.96 24.94
C ASP A 294 10.17 -2.66 24.15
N LEU A 295 9.94 -1.41 23.77
CA LEU A 295 8.81 -1.03 22.92
C LEU A 295 8.90 -1.67 21.51
N SER A 296 10.09 -1.70 20.93
CA SER A 296 10.31 -2.34 19.63
C SER A 296 10.00 -3.83 19.66
N GLU A 297 10.39 -4.52 20.73
CA GLU A 297 10.10 -5.94 20.90
C GLU A 297 8.62 -6.16 21.17
N GLN A 298 7.98 -5.34 22.00
CA GLN A 298 6.53 -5.39 22.23
C GLN A 298 5.75 -5.28 20.91
N VAL A 299 6.08 -4.31 20.04
CA VAL A 299 5.44 -4.16 18.74
C VAL A 299 5.66 -5.41 17.88
N ARG A 300 6.90 -5.93 17.84
CA ARG A 300 7.25 -7.12 17.06
C ARG A 300 6.49 -8.36 17.53
N GLU A 301 6.41 -8.57 18.83
CA GLU A 301 5.69 -9.70 19.45
C GLU A 301 4.20 -9.59 19.19
N THR A 302 3.60 -8.41 19.34
CA THR A 302 2.19 -8.17 19.01
C THR A 302 1.89 -8.56 17.56
N ILE A 303 2.71 -8.10 16.60
CA ILE A 303 2.53 -8.45 15.19
C ILE A 303 2.69 -9.96 14.98
N GLN A 304 3.71 -10.58 15.59
CA GLN A 304 3.95 -12.02 15.44
C GLN A 304 2.81 -12.88 15.98
N GLU A 305 2.27 -12.52 17.13
CA GLU A 305 1.12 -13.20 17.75
C GLU A 305 -0.11 -13.09 16.84
N LYS A 306 -0.42 -11.87 16.36
CA LYS A 306 -1.55 -11.61 15.50
C LYS A 306 -1.42 -12.28 14.13
N LEU A 307 -0.23 -12.41 13.60
CA LEU A 307 0.00 -13.22 12.39
C LEU A 307 -0.44 -14.67 12.59
N TYR A 308 -0.08 -15.30 13.71
CA TYR A 308 -0.48 -16.68 13.99
C TYR A 308 -1.98 -16.82 14.21
N GLU A 309 -2.60 -15.92 14.97
CA GLU A 309 -4.05 -15.89 15.15
C GLU A 309 -4.79 -15.78 13.82
N ASN A 310 -4.35 -14.87 12.96
CA ASN A 310 -4.96 -14.62 11.66
C ASN A 310 -4.76 -15.77 10.68
N LEU A 311 -3.64 -16.47 10.75
CA LEU A 311 -3.42 -17.70 9.97
C LEU A 311 -4.43 -18.77 10.33
N VAL A 312 -4.75 -18.93 11.62
CA VAL A 312 -5.77 -19.90 12.08
C VAL A 312 -7.16 -19.46 11.62
N LYS A 313 -7.49 -18.17 11.74
CA LYS A 313 -8.80 -17.62 11.32
C LYS A 313 -9.02 -17.75 9.80
N ARG A 314 -7.98 -17.60 8.99
CA ARG A 314 -8.07 -17.57 7.53
C ARG A 314 -8.50 -18.90 6.88
N ARG A 315 -8.33 -20.03 7.53
CA ARG A 315 -8.66 -21.40 7.08
C ARG A 315 -7.90 -21.88 5.84
N SER A 316 -7.85 -21.09 4.74
CA SER A 316 -7.16 -21.44 3.50
C SER A 316 -6.42 -20.26 2.91
N ALA A 317 -5.31 -20.52 2.23
CA ALA A 317 -4.51 -19.51 1.53
C ALA A 317 -5.13 -19.06 0.21
N PHE A 318 -5.82 -19.98 -0.50
CA PHE A 318 -6.24 -19.75 -1.89
C PHE A 318 -7.75 -19.92 -2.12
N LEU A 319 -8.50 -20.45 -1.15
CA LEU A 319 -9.94 -20.74 -1.27
C LEU A 319 -10.78 -19.92 -0.29
#